data_624985cd332def57bdfccd7bb50f2f61
#
_entry.id   624985cd332def57bdfccd7bb50f2f61
#
_cell.length_a   1.000
_cell.length_b   1.000
_cell.length_c   1.000
_cell.angle_alpha   90.00
_cell.angle_beta   90.00
_cell.angle_gamma   90.00
#
_symmetry.space_group_name_H-M   'P 1'
#
loop_
_entity.id
_entity.type
_entity.pdbx_description
1 polymer ?
#
loop_
_entity_poly.entity_id
_entity_poly.type
_entity_poly.pdbx_seq_one_letter_code
_entity_poly.pdbx_strand_id
1 'polypeptide(L)'
;MFHFQSSKSFDSVTFKKDIWKYILIALIALYPLIGIFWGLDLGDTGYHLFAYTNLSSHPEKINYTTFFSTAIGSAWNALFGWMGLLGFNLLEVFLEWGMAAIVYHTFRRELGEKTTLLGCLIAIMAMDTYLNIFNYHQLNAFLLTVIFCMEYKAIQSKNEKLSLLAGVFYMLLVFSRVGSVVAIVSCFLYFYDVIMNKTSWKQLLKHAIAFAIGALSVGVIFVGILFVCGYWDYFCNNIFRLKGIASDNSTSYGFSNLLSQLLGDNLKVMASGFIFYFAAVVLTSAFHIGAQKTDTKLQKVFFVLIGCFIGVIAVYQMRYAYNVNPAENWPQLTTGPRFVIGVMYVTAFLCYLTHAFRKDEHAKKVTLTVLAAYLLVVLTIAGSNTGTKHVVLAMWLIAPVCVYTVRKIIAYLLNQNHFEAISSRINIKWNKKAMIGTILLTLVMFFAKYFDMLYYTFNFDSVYRTQLTATVDNKKVRGIHTTQREADSINGVLKQLETYDKNQPLQVFGNTLLFYYLTDRDAYAACWVTPATYSLERFSSDMDMAKEVYKDTLPVIVYCRTNYAFGFDEADVAKNQWEILQTEYDGKKEYLVNYLEENQYGVTYADDYYVVLAPDGSEDFSQIEYYIYGWGM
;
A
#
# COMPACT_ATOMS: atom_id res chain seq x y z
N MET A 1 41.26 45.66 -14.35
CA MET A 1 41.06 45.24 -15.76
C MET A 1 40.53 43.81 -15.72
N PHE A 2 39.21 43.63 -15.62
CA PHE A 2 38.55 42.31 -15.54
C PHE A 2 38.15 41.88 -16.95
N HIS A 3 38.81 40.86 -17.48
CA HIS A 3 38.39 40.20 -18.72
C HIS A 3 37.20 39.27 -18.42
N PHE A 4 36.01 39.64 -18.83
CA PHE A 4 34.87 38.74 -18.98
C PHE A 4 35.14 37.86 -20.20
N GLN A 5 35.42 36.57 -19.95
CA GLN A 5 35.36 35.55 -21.00
C GLN A 5 33.89 35.28 -21.36
N SER A 6 33.63 35.40 -22.66
CA SER A 6 32.34 35.25 -23.29
C SER A 6 31.67 33.88 -22.97
N SER A 7 30.38 33.96 -22.72
CA SER A 7 29.44 32.87 -22.59
C SER A 7 29.64 31.80 -23.67
N LYS A 8 29.92 30.56 -23.23
CA LYS A 8 29.71 29.36 -24.05
C LYS A 8 28.23 29.31 -24.42
N SER A 9 27.96 29.35 -25.72
CA SER A 9 26.62 29.08 -26.26
C SER A 9 26.12 27.76 -25.72
N PHE A 10 25.00 27.79 -25.00
CA PHE A 10 24.28 26.58 -24.55
C PHE A 10 23.87 25.82 -25.80
N ASP A 11 24.54 24.72 -26.10
CA ASP A 11 24.25 23.87 -27.24
C ASP A 11 22.78 23.39 -27.16
N SER A 12 21.97 23.88 -28.09
CA SER A 12 20.54 23.51 -28.21
C SER A 12 20.33 22.02 -28.40
N VAL A 13 21.35 21.27 -28.82
CA VAL A 13 21.35 19.80 -28.98
C VAL A 13 21.46 19.08 -27.63
N THR A 14 22.24 19.61 -26.69
CA THR A 14 22.36 19.07 -25.33
C THR A 14 21.06 19.28 -24.55
N PHE A 15 20.42 20.43 -24.68
CA PHE A 15 19.14 20.76 -24.04
C PHE A 15 18.00 19.87 -24.54
N LYS A 16 17.89 19.61 -25.86
CA LYS A 16 16.90 18.65 -26.40
C LYS A 16 17.11 17.22 -25.93
N LYS A 17 18.33 16.80 -25.61
CA LYS A 17 18.65 15.45 -25.18
C LYS A 17 18.25 15.20 -23.72
N ASP A 18 18.25 16.23 -22.89
CA ASP A 18 17.97 16.15 -21.46
C ASP A 18 16.55 16.58 -21.07
N ILE A 19 15.76 17.16 -21.98
CA ILE A 19 14.41 17.64 -21.67
C ILE A 19 13.52 16.56 -21.05
N TRP A 20 13.59 15.32 -21.51
CA TRP A 20 12.84 14.20 -20.96
C TRP A 20 13.20 13.87 -19.52
N LYS A 21 14.46 14.06 -19.13
CA LYS A 21 14.89 13.91 -17.75
C LYS A 21 14.22 14.94 -16.85
N TYR A 22 14.19 16.18 -17.25
CA TYR A 22 13.55 17.26 -16.48
C TYR A 22 12.03 17.11 -16.44
N ILE A 23 11.41 16.66 -17.54
CA ILE A 23 9.97 16.34 -17.55
C ILE A 23 9.67 15.24 -16.53
N LEU A 24 10.42 14.14 -16.50
CA LEU A 24 10.21 13.06 -15.53
C LEU A 24 10.42 13.53 -14.09
N ILE A 25 11.44 14.36 -13.83
CA ILE A 25 11.66 14.95 -12.51
C ILE A 25 10.48 15.84 -12.11
N ALA A 26 9.99 16.68 -13.01
CA ALA A 26 8.84 17.55 -12.77
C ALA A 26 7.57 16.73 -12.49
N LEU A 27 7.33 15.65 -13.25
CA LEU A 27 6.19 14.77 -13.00
C LEU A 27 6.31 14.06 -11.64
N ILE A 28 7.50 13.56 -11.27
CA ILE A 28 7.75 12.97 -9.96
C ILE A 28 7.50 13.97 -8.82
N ALA A 29 7.85 15.24 -9.03
CA ALA A 29 7.67 16.28 -8.03
C ALA A 29 6.22 16.74 -7.91
N LEU A 30 5.49 16.85 -9.01
CA LEU A 30 4.17 17.48 -9.05
C LEU A 30 3.01 16.49 -8.92
N TYR A 31 3.17 15.24 -9.44
CA TYR A 31 2.08 14.28 -9.46
C TYR A 31 1.53 13.95 -8.06
N PRO A 32 2.35 13.63 -7.04
CA PRO A 32 1.81 13.29 -5.72
C PRO A 32 1.06 14.46 -5.06
N LEU A 33 1.44 15.72 -5.37
CA LEU A 33 0.74 16.89 -4.87
C LEU A 33 -0.71 17.03 -5.38
N ILE A 34 -1.07 16.35 -6.45
CA ILE A 34 -2.45 16.32 -6.95
C ILE A 34 -3.29 15.37 -6.09
N GLY A 35 -2.71 14.23 -5.69
CA GLY A 35 -3.38 13.19 -4.91
C GLY A 35 -3.80 13.62 -3.50
N ILE A 36 -3.09 14.57 -2.88
CA ILE A 36 -3.32 14.96 -1.48
C ILE A 36 -4.70 15.56 -1.19
N PHE A 37 -5.45 15.95 -2.21
CA PHE A 37 -6.78 16.57 -2.07
C PHE A 37 -7.93 15.57 -2.22
N TRP A 38 -7.68 14.30 -2.53
CA TRP A 38 -8.72 13.34 -2.89
C TRP A 38 -8.74 12.13 -1.99
N GLY A 39 -9.96 11.76 -1.59
CA GLY A 39 -10.28 10.60 -0.80
C GLY A 39 -10.31 10.89 0.70
N LEU A 40 -11.37 10.46 1.34
CA LEU A 40 -11.59 10.59 2.77
C LEU A 40 -11.87 9.21 3.37
N ASP A 41 -10.81 8.52 3.77
CA ASP A 41 -10.95 7.26 4.48
C ASP A 41 -11.30 7.50 5.95
N LEU A 42 -12.42 6.95 6.40
CA LEU A 42 -12.90 7.11 7.76
C LEU A 42 -12.32 6.08 8.73
N GLY A 43 -11.85 4.95 8.21
CA GLY A 43 -11.35 3.83 9.01
C GLY A 43 -9.89 4.01 9.42
N ASP A 44 -8.99 3.58 8.54
CA ASP A 44 -7.55 3.56 8.82
C ASP A 44 -6.97 4.96 9.03
N THR A 45 -7.42 5.95 8.25
CA THR A 45 -7.05 7.35 8.45
C THR A 45 -7.50 7.85 9.82
N GLY A 46 -8.73 7.54 10.23
CA GLY A 46 -9.24 7.89 11.55
C GLY A 46 -8.42 7.28 12.67
N TYR A 47 -8.08 6.00 12.56
CA TYR A 47 -7.20 5.30 13.50
C TYR A 47 -5.85 5.97 13.66
N HIS A 48 -5.19 6.30 12.55
CA HIS A 48 -3.87 6.93 12.60
C HIS A 48 -3.92 8.34 13.19
N LEU A 49 -4.88 9.16 12.76
CA LEU A 49 -5.04 10.51 13.27
C LEU A 49 -5.38 10.54 14.76
N PHE A 50 -6.23 9.61 15.23
CA PHE A 50 -6.48 9.45 16.65
C PHE A 50 -5.18 9.14 17.42
N ALA A 51 -4.38 8.19 16.93
CA ALA A 51 -3.12 7.85 17.57
C ALA A 51 -2.12 9.02 17.60
N TYR A 52 -2.04 9.80 16.51
CA TYR A 52 -1.13 10.95 16.41
C TYR A 52 -1.51 12.11 17.32
N THR A 53 -2.80 12.35 17.51
CA THR A 53 -3.30 13.44 18.35
C THR A 53 -3.33 13.09 19.84
N ASN A 54 -3.43 11.79 20.18
CA ASN A 54 -3.65 11.33 21.55
C ASN A 54 -2.48 10.58 22.20
N LEU A 55 -1.30 10.50 21.54
CA LEU A 55 -0.15 9.77 22.10
C LEU A 55 0.28 10.25 23.49
N SER A 56 0.19 11.55 23.76
CA SER A 56 0.61 12.12 25.04
C SER A 56 -0.53 12.25 26.05
N SER A 57 -1.79 12.43 25.60
CA SER A 57 -2.94 12.63 26.48
C SER A 57 -3.59 11.32 26.92
N HIS A 58 -3.64 10.33 26.03
CA HIS A 58 -4.26 9.02 26.24
C HIS A 58 -3.37 7.87 25.79
N PRO A 59 -2.16 7.71 26.38
CA PRO A 59 -1.22 6.67 25.97
C PRO A 59 -1.78 5.25 26.16
N GLU A 60 -2.70 5.04 27.09
CA GLU A 60 -3.38 3.76 27.34
C GLU A 60 -4.26 3.30 26.19
N LYS A 61 -4.74 4.22 25.33
CA LYS A 61 -5.60 3.94 24.16
C LYS A 61 -4.83 3.77 22.85
N ILE A 62 -3.50 3.82 22.90
CA ILE A 62 -2.63 3.74 21.70
C ILE A 62 -2.16 2.32 21.46
N ASN A 63 -2.06 1.95 20.19
CA ASN A 63 -1.44 0.70 19.77
C ASN A 63 0.08 0.88 19.56
N TYR A 64 0.86 0.37 20.51
CA TYR A 64 2.32 0.49 20.49
C TYR A 64 3.02 -0.44 19.49
N THR A 65 2.32 -1.32 18.80
CA THR A 65 2.94 -2.16 17.75
C THR A 65 3.41 -1.36 16.55
N THR A 66 2.95 -0.11 16.44
CA THR A 66 3.33 0.87 15.40
C THR A 66 3.92 2.15 15.99
N PHE A 67 4.57 2.05 17.14
CA PHE A 67 4.97 3.19 17.97
C PHE A 67 5.80 4.24 17.23
N PHE A 68 6.79 3.84 16.42
CA PHE A 68 7.65 4.82 15.74
C PHE A 68 6.87 5.67 14.72
N SER A 69 5.95 5.06 13.96
CA SER A 69 5.11 5.83 13.04
C SER A 69 4.17 6.77 13.81
N THR A 70 3.62 6.32 14.93
CA THR A 70 2.78 7.13 15.81
C THR A 70 3.56 8.32 16.39
N ALA A 71 4.79 8.09 16.83
CA ALA A 71 5.65 9.16 17.35
C ALA A 71 6.01 10.23 16.29
N ILE A 72 6.30 9.80 15.04
CA ILE A 72 6.52 10.73 13.93
C ILE A 72 5.25 11.52 13.64
N GLY A 73 4.09 10.85 13.53
CA GLY A 73 2.81 11.50 13.27
C GLY A 73 2.43 12.49 14.39
N SER A 74 2.69 12.14 15.66
CA SER A 74 2.45 13.03 16.81
C SER A 74 3.37 14.26 16.79
N ALA A 75 4.66 14.07 16.50
CA ALA A 75 5.59 15.18 16.33
C ALA A 75 5.21 16.09 15.15
N TRP A 76 4.76 15.50 14.04
CA TRP A 76 4.24 16.26 12.91
C TRP A 76 2.98 17.03 13.26
N ASN A 77 2.04 16.40 13.98
CA ASN A 77 0.83 17.06 14.49
C ASN A 77 1.15 18.27 15.36
N ALA A 78 2.14 18.17 16.24
CA ALA A 78 2.57 19.28 17.10
C ALA A 78 3.09 20.49 16.30
N LEU A 79 3.72 20.26 15.13
CA LEU A 79 4.28 21.31 14.29
C LEU A 79 3.28 21.82 13.23
N PHE A 80 2.51 20.94 12.64
CA PHE A 80 1.70 21.19 11.46
C PHE A 80 0.23 20.78 11.60
N GLY A 81 -0.25 20.45 12.82
CA GLY A 81 -1.63 20.03 13.06
C GLY A 81 -2.68 21.04 12.62
N TRP A 82 -2.31 22.33 12.52
CA TRP A 82 -3.17 23.38 11.97
C TRP A 82 -3.56 23.17 10.49
N MET A 83 -2.79 22.35 9.74
CA MET A 83 -3.12 21.96 8.36
C MET A 83 -4.18 20.85 8.30
N GLY A 84 -4.52 20.22 9.42
CA GLY A 84 -5.43 19.08 9.44
C GLY A 84 -4.92 17.88 8.65
N LEU A 85 -5.84 17.12 8.03
CA LEU A 85 -5.53 15.94 7.24
C LEU A 85 -4.57 16.25 6.07
N LEU A 86 -4.72 17.41 5.44
CA LEU A 86 -3.86 17.85 4.35
C LEU A 86 -2.37 17.85 4.75
N GLY A 87 -2.06 18.21 6.00
CA GLY A 87 -0.70 18.18 6.52
C GLY A 87 -0.11 16.76 6.56
N PHE A 88 -0.90 15.78 6.92
CA PHE A 88 -0.46 14.37 6.94
C PHE A 88 -0.34 13.76 5.54
N ASN A 89 -1.20 14.17 4.61
CA ASN A 89 -1.06 13.80 3.20
C ASN A 89 0.25 14.39 2.62
N LEU A 90 0.61 15.61 3.00
CA LEU A 90 1.88 16.21 2.58
C LEU A 90 3.10 15.50 3.19
N LEU A 91 3.02 15.00 4.42
CA LEU A 91 4.08 14.19 5.03
C LEU A 91 4.33 12.90 4.23
N GLU A 92 3.28 12.28 3.73
CA GLU A 92 3.39 11.10 2.85
C GLU A 92 4.12 11.44 1.56
N VAL A 93 3.81 12.57 0.90
CA VAL A 93 4.52 13.03 -0.30
C VAL A 93 6.02 13.20 -0.05
N PHE A 94 6.43 13.65 1.14
CA PHE A 94 7.86 13.73 1.46
C PHE A 94 8.54 12.34 1.51
N LEU A 95 7.85 11.31 1.96
CA LEU A 95 8.37 9.93 1.90
C LEU A 95 8.51 9.46 0.44
N GLU A 96 7.54 9.75 -0.42
CA GLU A 96 7.61 9.40 -1.84
C GLU A 96 8.79 10.09 -2.55
N TRP A 97 8.99 11.38 -2.33
CA TRP A 97 10.14 12.10 -2.87
C TRP A 97 11.46 11.53 -2.33
N GLY A 98 11.50 11.17 -1.05
CA GLY A 98 12.65 10.52 -0.43
C GLY A 98 12.97 9.18 -1.09
N MET A 99 11.95 8.34 -1.32
CA MET A 99 12.12 7.05 -2.01
C MET A 99 12.60 7.25 -3.45
N ALA A 100 11.97 8.14 -4.20
CA ALA A 100 12.39 8.44 -5.57
C ALA A 100 13.84 8.92 -5.64
N ALA A 101 14.24 9.82 -4.75
CA ALA A 101 15.61 10.35 -4.69
C ALA A 101 16.62 9.24 -4.36
N ILE A 102 16.37 8.41 -3.35
CA ILE A 102 17.33 7.38 -2.92
C ILE A 102 17.47 6.27 -3.97
N VAL A 103 16.36 5.85 -4.60
CA VAL A 103 16.35 4.87 -5.70
C VAL A 103 17.09 5.43 -6.92
N TYR A 104 16.79 6.66 -7.32
CA TYR A 104 17.49 7.31 -8.43
C TYR A 104 19.00 7.39 -8.17
N HIS A 105 19.41 7.90 -7.01
CA HIS A 105 20.85 8.02 -6.68
C HIS A 105 21.56 6.67 -6.56
N THR A 106 20.82 5.60 -6.20
CA THR A 106 21.39 4.27 -6.07
C THR A 106 21.55 3.57 -7.42
N PHE A 107 20.52 3.58 -8.27
CA PHE A 107 20.43 2.68 -9.42
C PHE A 107 20.58 3.36 -10.80
N ARG A 108 20.69 4.70 -10.88
CA ARG A 108 20.79 5.42 -12.16
C ARG A 108 21.97 5.02 -13.03
N ARG A 109 23.06 4.54 -12.44
CA ARG A 109 24.27 4.13 -13.20
C ARG A 109 24.07 2.74 -13.82
N GLU A 110 23.43 1.84 -13.13
CA GLU A 110 23.20 0.46 -13.53
C GLU A 110 22.02 0.33 -14.50
N LEU A 111 20.90 0.98 -14.21
CA LEU A 111 19.68 0.88 -15.01
C LEU A 111 19.54 2.00 -16.05
N GLY A 112 20.28 3.11 -15.87
CA GLY A 112 20.21 4.31 -16.69
C GLY A 112 19.28 5.37 -16.10
N GLU A 113 19.67 6.66 -16.19
CA GLU A 113 18.97 7.76 -15.52
C GLU A 113 17.48 7.85 -15.89
N LYS A 114 17.15 7.93 -17.18
CA LYS A 114 15.75 8.06 -17.64
C LYS A 114 14.92 6.82 -17.32
N THR A 115 15.53 5.64 -17.36
CA THR A 115 14.91 4.36 -17.02
C THR A 115 14.54 4.33 -15.54
N THR A 116 15.46 4.75 -14.68
CA THR A 116 15.21 4.80 -13.23
C THR A 116 14.13 5.82 -12.88
N LEU A 117 14.19 7.03 -13.47
CA LEU A 117 13.17 8.05 -13.24
C LEU A 117 11.78 7.60 -13.71
N LEU A 118 11.66 6.97 -14.88
CA LEU A 118 10.38 6.45 -15.36
C LEU A 118 9.85 5.35 -14.44
N GLY A 119 10.72 4.47 -13.93
CA GLY A 119 10.34 3.47 -12.94
C GLY A 119 9.87 4.11 -11.62
N CYS A 120 10.54 5.15 -11.14
CA CYS A 120 10.10 5.91 -9.96
C CYS A 120 8.74 6.58 -10.19
N LEU A 121 8.50 7.16 -11.37
CA LEU A 121 7.20 7.75 -11.72
C LEU A 121 6.09 6.70 -11.69
N ILE A 122 6.33 5.51 -12.27
CA ILE A 122 5.37 4.39 -12.20
C ILE A 122 5.11 3.99 -10.74
N ALA A 123 6.13 3.94 -9.89
CA ALA A 123 5.96 3.59 -8.48
C ALA A 123 5.13 4.65 -7.72
N ILE A 124 5.41 5.94 -7.91
CA ILE A 124 4.65 7.05 -7.32
C ILE A 124 3.17 6.99 -7.74
N MET A 125 2.93 6.88 -9.06
CA MET A 125 1.56 6.78 -9.55
C MET A 125 0.82 5.56 -8.97
N ALA A 126 1.51 4.43 -8.76
CA ALA A 126 0.90 3.26 -8.13
C ALA A 126 0.57 3.50 -6.65
N MET A 127 1.41 4.22 -5.91
CA MET A 127 1.16 4.56 -4.49
C MET A 127 -0.11 5.39 -4.30
N ASP A 128 -0.41 6.29 -5.23
CA ASP A 128 -1.63 7.10 -5.24
C ASP A 128 -2.94 6.26 -5.33
N THR A 129 -2.85 4.95 -5.55
CA THR A 129 -3.99 4.03 -5.43
C THR A 129 -4.19 3.51 -4.00
N TYR A 130 -3.33 3.86 -3.07
CA TYR A 130 -3.42 3.56 -1.65
C TYR A 130 -3.92 4.78 -0.87
N LEU A 131 -3.96 4.67 0.47
CA LEU A 131 -4.31 5.80 1.35
C LEU A 131 -3.28 6.93 1.20
N ASN A 132 -3.74 8.13 0.86
CA ASN A 132 -2.88 9.30 0.68
C ASN A 132 -2.62 10.02 2.02
N ILE A 133 -2.33 9.26 3.06
CA ILE A 133 -1.99 9.77 4.39
C ILE A 133 -0.76 9.07 4.92
N PHE A 134 0.12 9.83 5.58
CA PHE A 134 1.22 9.23 6.33
C PHE A 134 0.70 8.18 7.32
N ASN A 135 1.16 6.94 7.15
CA ASN A 135 0.90 5.85 8.08
C ASN A 135 2.08 4.89 8.15
N TYR A 136 1.98 3.86 9.01
CA TYR A 136 3.06 2.90 9.20
C TYR A 136 3.36 2.04 7.95
N HIS A 137 2.42 1.86 7.03
CA HIS A 137 2.66 1.11 5.80
C HIS A 137 3.57 1.88 4.83
N GLN A 138 3.31 3.19 4.61
CA GLN A 138 4.18 4.04 3.80
C GLN A 138 5.56 4.20 4.45
N LEU A 139 5.60 4.41 5.78
CA LEU A 139 6.88 4.49 6.49
C LEU A 139 7.67 3.19 6.37
N ASN A 140 7.03 2.03 6.47
CA ASN A 140 7.66 0.72 6.24
C ASN A 140 8.23 0.58 4.83
N ALA A 141 7.47 0.96 3.81
CA ALA A 141 7.92 0.93 2.43
C ALA A 141 9.15 1.84 2.22
N PHE A 142 9.12 3.03 2.81
CA PHE A 142 10.25 3.95 2.82
C PHE A 142 11.48 3.34 3.48
N LEU A 143 11.36 2.86 4.72
CA LEU A 143 12.47 2.30 5.49
C LEU A 143 13.05 1.05 4.81
N LEU A 144 12.21 0.15 4.29
CA LEU A 144 12.65 -1.01 3.50
C LEU A 144 13.41 -0.58 2.24
N THR A 145 12.91 0.42 1.51
CA THR A 145 13.58 0.94 0.32
C THR A 145 14.96 1.50 0.68
N VAL A 146 15.07 2.23 1.80
CA VAL A 146 16.35 2.74 2.32
C VAL A 146 17.28 1.58 2.66
N ILE A 147 16.81 0.57 3.40
CA ILE A 147 17.59 -0.62 3.79
C ILE A 147 18.19 -1.29 2.54
N PHE A 148 17.35 -1.62 1.55
CA PHE A 148 17.83 -2.28 0.33
C PHE A 148 18.82 -1.44 -0.46
N CYS A 149 18.61 -0.12 -0.54
CA CYS A 149 19.56 0.80 -1.18
C CYS A 149 20.90 0.85 -0.42
N MET A 150 20.86 0.86 0.92
CA MET A 150 22.08 0.84 1.75
C MET A 150 22.83 -0.49 1.64
N GLU A 151 22.15 -1.62 1.75
CA GLU A 151 22.73 -2.96 1.61
C GLU A 151 23.35 -3.15 0.21
N TYR A 152 22.62 -2.76 -0.86
CA TYR A 152 23.16 -2.78 -2.21
C TYR A 152 24.46 -1.97 -2.31
N LYS A 153 24.47 -0.73 -1.83
CA LYS A 153 25.68 0.11 -1.83
C LYS A 153 26.78 -0.43 -0.93
N ALA A 154 26.44 -1.01 0.23
CA ALA A 154 27.40 -1.64 1.14
C ALA A 154 28.16 -2.78 0.45
N ILE A 155 27.44 -3.63 -0.28
CA ILE A 155 28.02 -4.73 -1.05
C ILE A 155 28.93 -4.18 -2.16
N GLN A 156 28.44 -3.22 -2.96
CA GLN A 156 29.19 -2.66 -4.09
C GLN A 156 30.48 -1.92 -3.67
N SER A 157 30.45 -1.20 -2.57
CA SER A 157 31.58 -0.40 -2.07
C SER A 157 32.40 -1.09 -1.00
N LYS A 158 31.99 -2.29 -0.54
CA LYS A 158 32.56 -3.02 0.60
C LYS A 158 32.66 -2.14 1.86
N ASN A 159 31.65 -1.31 2.09
CA ASN A 159 31.63 -0.31 3.17
C ASN A 159 30.68 -0.75 4.29
N GLU A 160 31.24 -1.21 5.40
CA GLU A 160 30.50 -1.68 6.56
C GLU A 160 29.68 -0.57 7.27
N LYS A 161 30.05 0.71 7.10
CA LYS A 161 29.26 1.84 7.65
C LYS A 161 27.87 1.91 7.05
N LEU A 162 27.72 1.53 5.77
CA LEU A 162 26.41 1.48 5.13
C LEU A 162 25.57 0.31 5.69
N SER A 163 26.20 -0.81 6.03
CA SER A 163 25.50 -1.92 6.69
C SER A 163 25.07 -1.55 8.12
N LEU A 164 25.89 -0.79 8.84
CA LEU A 164 25.50 -0.25 10.14
C LEU A 164 24.27 0.66 10.01
N LEU A 165 24.26 1.57 9.03
CA LEU A 165 23.09 2.40 8.76
C LEU A 165 21.87 1.57 8.34
N ALA A 166 22.04 0.52 7.54
CA ALA A 166 20.95 -0.40 7.21
C ALA A 166 20.37 -1.06 8.47
N GLY A 167 21.21 -1.45 9.43
CA GLY A 167 20.77 -1.95 10.73
C GLY A 167 20.02 -0.91 11.57
N VAL A 168 20.45 0.35 11.56
CA VAL A 168 19.71 1.47 12.17
C VAL A 168 18.31 1.56 11.58
N PHE A 169 18.18 1.62 10.25
CA PHE A 169 16.88 1.71 9.57
C PHE A 169 16.04 0.45 9.78
N TYR A 170 16.65 -0.73 9.87
CA TYR A 170 15.94 -1.97 10.18
C TYR A 170 15.27 -1.90 11.56
N MET A 171 15.96 -1.43 12.59
CA MET A 171 15.34 -1.33 13.92
C MET A 171 14.24 -0.25 13.96
N LEU A 172 14.41 0.87 13.27
CA LEU A 172 13.34 1.86 13.05
C LEU A 172 12.12 1.24 12.36
N LEU A 173 12.35 0.37 11.37
CA LEU A 173 11.32 -0.39 10.69
C LEU A 173 10.56 -1.31 11.64
N VAL A 174 11.26 -2.03 12.53
CA VAL A 174 10.64 -2.90 13.52
C VAL A 174 9.76 -2.11 14.50
N PHE A 175 10.20 -0.94 14.96
CA PHE A 175 9.38 -0.07 15.82
C PHE A 175 8.28 0.67 15.06
N SER A 176 8.42 0.81 13.73
CA SER A 176 7.34 1.32 12.88
C SER A 176 6.20 0.30 12.71
N ARG A 177 6.53 -0.99 12.65
CA ARG A 177 5.59 -2.11 12.65
C ARG A 177 6.31 -3.36 13.15
N VAL A 178 5.93 -3.85 14.32
CA VAL A 178 6.61 -5.00 14.95
C VAL A 178 6.65 -6.25 14.05
N GLY A 179 5.59 -6.51 13.29
CA GLY A 179 5.57 -7.61 12.31
C GLY A 179 6.66 -7.54 11.24
N SER A 180 7.28 -6.37 11.04
CA SER A 180 8.39 -6.18 10.09
C SER A 180 9.74 -6.74 10.59
N VAL A 181 9.78 -7.36 11.77
CA VAL A 181 10.97 -8.12 12.24
C VAL A 181 11.44 -9.14 11.20
N VAL A 182 10.53 -9.69 10.39
CA VAL A 182 10.84 -10.61 9.28
C VAL A 182 11.74 -9.99 8.20
N ALA A 183 11.85 -8.66 8.16
CA ALA A 183 12.72 -7.94 7.22
C ALA A 183 14.23 -8.18 7.45
N ILE A 184 14.62 -8.88 8.54
CA ILE A 184 15.99 -9.41 8.72
C ILE A 184 16.42 -10.27 7.52
N VAL A 185 15.45 -10.84 6.78
CA VAL A 185 15.69 -11.61 5.55
C VAL A 185 16.35 -10.74 4.46
N SER A 186 16.31 -9.41 4.53
CA SER A 186 17.07 -8.52 3.63
C SER A 186 18.57 -8.85 3.63
N CYS A 187 19.12 -9.28 4.76
CA CYS A 187 20.51 -9.73 4.89
C CYS A 187 20.86 -10.90 3.96
N PHE A 188 19.87 -11.57 3.34
CA PHE A 188 20.09 -12.57 2.31
C PHE A 188 20.91 -12.02 1.12
N LEU A 189 20.87 -10.73 0.85
CA LEU A 189 21.70 -10.09 -0.18
C LEU A 189 23.20 -10.26 0.09
N TYR A 190 23.64 -10.24 1.33
CA TYR A 190 25.05 -10.49 1.69
C TYR A 190 25.44 -11.95 1.45
N PHE A 191 24.55 -12.90 1.77
CA PHE A 191 24.79 -14.33 1.45
C PHE A 191 24.86 -14.56 -0.05
N TYR A 192 23.96 -13.94 -0.80
CA TYR A 192 23.97 -14.03 -2.25
C TYR A 192 25.31 -13.53 -2.83
N ASP A 193 25.83 -12.42 -2.33
CA ASP A 193 27.11 -11.86 -2.76
C ASP A 193 28.27 -12.84 -2.50
N VAL A 194 28.28 -13.53 -1.35
CA VAL A 194 29.29 -14.54 -1.05
C VAL A 194 29.20 -15.74 -2.01
N ILE A 195 28.01 -16.24 -2.24
CA ILE A 195 27.81 -17.45 -3.07
C ILE A 195 28.08 -17.17 -4.56
N MET A 196 27.48 -16.11 -5.09
CA MET A 196 27.49 -15.84 -6.53
C MET A 196 28.70 -15.02 -6.97
N ASN A 197 29.14 -14.06 -6.18
CA ASN A 197 30.28 -13.21 -6.48
C ASN A 197 31.59 -13.70 -5.86
N LYS A 198 31.52 -14.83 -5.09
CA LYS A 198 32.67 -15.42 -4.40
C LYS A 198 33.38 -14.44 -3.47
N THR A 199 32.63 -13.54 -2.85
CA THR A 199 33.13 -12.65 -1.82
C THR A 199 33.51 -13.46 -0.57
N SER A 200 34.44 -12.97 0.21
CA SER A 200 34.94 -13.69 1.39
C SER A 200 33.89 -13.73 2.51
N TRP A 201 33.74 -14.89 3.17
CA TRP A 201 32.91 -15.06 4.37
C TRP A 201 33.29 -14.08 5.49
N LYS A 202 34.55 -13.66 5.55
CA LYS A 202 35.01 -12.63 6.48
C LYS A 202 34.38 -11.27 6.21
N GLN A 203 34.14 -10.94 4.93
CA GLN A 203 33.45 -9.70 4.56
C GLN A 203 31.97 -9.76 4.92
N LEU A 204 31.30 -10.88 4.68
CA LEU A 204 29.92 -11.10 5.12
C LEU A 204 29.78 -10.89 6.63
N LEU A 205 30.68 -11.50 7.43
CA LEU A 205 30.64 -11.37 8.89
C LEU A 205 30.81 -9.92 9.33
N LYS A 206 31.68 -9.15 8.69
CA LYS A 206 31.84 -7.72 8.99
C LYS A 206 30.55 -6.93 8.72
N HIS A 207 29.89 -7.16 7.58
CA HIS A 207 28.61 -6.54 7.25
C HIS A 207 27.51 -6.94 8.25
N ALA A 208 27.41 -8.23 8.60
CA ALA A 208 26.43 -8.73 9.56
C ALA A 208 26.65 -8.13 10.97
N ILE A 209 27.89 -8.06 11.45
CA ILE A 209 28.22 -7.44 12.75
C ILE A 209 27.88 -5.95 12.73
N ALA A 210 28.26 -5.22 11.68
CA ALA A 210 27.94 -3.81 11.55
C ALA A 210 26.43 -3.55 11.54
N PHE A 211 25.67 -4.35 10.80
CA PHE A 211 24.21 -4.31 10.77
C PHE A 211 23.63 -4.56 12.18
N ALA A 212 24.08 -5.62 12.86
CA ALA A 212 23.62 -5.95 14.22
C ALA A 212 23.91 -4.81 15.21
N ILE A 213 25.10 -4.20 15.16
CA ILE A 213 25.46 -3.05 16.01
C ILE A 213 24.51 -1.88 15.75
N GLY A 214 24.24 -1.55 14.48
CA GLY A 214 23.29 -0.49 14.12
C GLY A 214 21.90 -0.76 14.66
N ALA A 215 21.39 -1.98 14.48
CA ALA A 215 20.07 -2.38 14.97
C ALA A 215 20.00 -2.33 16.51
N LEU A 216 20.96 -2.91 17.21
CA LEU A 216 20.98 -2.93 18.67
C LEU A 216 21.09 -1.52 19.27
N SER A 217 21.89 -0.64 18.67
CA SER A 217 22.04 0.75 19.15
C SER A 217 20.68 1.47 19.16
N VAL A 218 19.91 1.36 18.09
CA VAL A 218 18.57 1.97 18.01
C VAL A 218 17.60 1.25 18.95
N GLY A 219 17.66 -0.08 19.04
CA GLY A 219 16.84 -0.85 19.97
C GLY A 219 16.99 -0.38 21.41
N VAL A 220 18.22 -0.20 21.88
CA VAL A 220 18.51 0.30 23.22
C VAL A 220 17.96 1.72 23.43
N ILE A 221 18.14 2.61 22.44
CA ILE A 221 17.61 3.99 22.51
C ILE A 221 16.09 3.97 22.63
N PHE A 222 15.39 3.18 21.80
CA PHE A 222 13.93 3.11 21.84
C PHE A 222 13.39 2.54 23.15
N VAL A 223 14.00 1.47 23.64
CA VAL A 223 13.66 0.92 24.97
C VAL A 223 13.84 1.99 26.05
N GLY A 224 14.95 2.74 26.00
CA GLY A 224 15.17 3.86 26.91
C GLY A 224 14.09 4.94 26.83
N ILE A 225 13.67 5.32 25.61
CA ILE A 225 12.58 6.28 25.39
C ILE A 225 11.27 5.76 26.00
N LEU A 226 10.92 4.48 25.75
CA LEU A 226 9.69 3.88 26.29
C LEU A 226 9.68 3.90 27.83
N PHE A 227 10.83 3.64 28.49
CA PHE A 227 10.94 3.74 29.94
C PHE A 227 10.82 5.18 30.44
N VAL A 228 11.53 6.12 29.83
CA VAL A 228 11.52 7.53 30.26
C VAL A 228 10.15 8.18 30.09
N CYS A 229 9.44 7.80 29.00
CA CYS A 229 8.08 8.31 28.73
C CYS A 229 6.98 7.57 29.53
N GLY A 230 7.29 6.51 30.26
CA GLY A 230 6.31 5.69 30.99
C GLY A 230 5.47 4.79 30.08
N TYR A 231 5.91 4.53 28.83
CA TYR A 231 5.17 3.75 27.85
C TYR A 231 5.54 2.27 27.81
N TRP A 232 6.49 1.85 28.66
CA TRP A 232 7.03 0.49 28.62
C TRP A 232 5.98 -0.59 28.85
N ASP A 233 5.13 -0.42 29.86
CA ASP A 233 4.10 -1.40 30.20
C ASP A 233 3.04 -1.52 29.11
N TYR A 234 2.64 -0.40 28.52
CA TYR A 234 1.72 -0.40 27.37
C TYR A 234 2.32 -1.12 26.16
N PHE A 235 3.60 -0.86 25.86
CA PHE A 235 4.33 -1.55 24.80
C PHE A 235 4.39 -3.06 25.06
N CYS A 236 4.81 -3.50 26.24
CA CYS A 236 4.88 -4.91 26.59
C CYS A 236 3.52 -5.60 26.50
N ASN A 237 2.47 -4.98 27.03
CA ASN A 237 1.12 -5.51 26.94
C ASN A 237 0.65 -5.69 25.49
N ASN A 238 0.94 -4.72 24.60
CA ASN A 238 0.62 -4.82 23.19
C ASN A 238 1.41 -5.97 22.51
N ILE A 239 2.69 -6.14 22.82
CA ILE A 239 3.51 -7.25 22.28
C ILE A 239 3.01 -8.62 22.76
N PHE A 240 2.67 -8.77 24.05
CA PHE A 240 2.10 -10.01 24.56
C PHE A 240 0.77 -10.37 23.90
N ARG A 241 -0.08 -9.37 23.65
CA ARG A 241 -1.35 -9.56 22.92
C ARG A 241 -1.13 -10.00 21.48
N LEU A 242 -0.16 -9.39 20.76
CA LEU A 242 0.22 -9.85 19.42
C LEU A 242 0.65 -11.31 19.41
N LYS A 243 1.38 -11.77 20.44
CA LYS A 243 1.78 -13.17 20.56
C LYS A 243 0.54 -14.08 20.66
N GLY A 244 -0.45 -13.68 21.45
CA GLY A 244 -1.72 -14.40 21.54
C GLY A 244 -2.42 -14.53 20.20
N ILE A 245 -2.59 -13.42 19.49
CA ILE A 245 -3.21 -13.37 18.16
C ILE A 245 -2.41 -14.21 17.14
N ALA A 246 -1.09 -14.10 17.13
CA ALA A 246 -0.24 -14.85 16.20
C ALA A 246 -0.19 -16.36 16.47
N SER A 247 -0.45 -16.79 17.70
CA SER A 247 -0.55 -18.22 18.06
C SER A 247 -1.94 -18.82 17.78
N ASP A 248 -2.94 -17.98 17.58
CA ASP A 248 -4.30 -18.41 17.29
C ASP A 248 -4.52 -18.55 15.78
N ASN A 249 -4.52 -19.79 15.30
CA ASN A 249 -4.76 -20.10 13.88
C ASN A 249 -6.23 -19.95 13.47
N SER A 250 -7.16 -19.68 14.39
CA SER A 250 -8.54 -19.34 14.06
C SER A 250 -8.67 -17.91 13.52
N THR A 251 -7.67 -17.05 13.78
CA THR A 251 -7.65 -15.67 13.30
C THR A 251 -6.91 -15.53 11.96
N SER A 252 -7.26 -14.51 11.19
CA SER A 252 -6.54 -14.16 9.94
C SER A 252 -5.07 -13.76 10.17
N TYR A 253 -4.71 -13.42 11.41
CA TYR A 253 -3.36 -13.06 11.83
C TYR A 253 -2.55 -14.21 12.41
N GLY A 254 -3.10 -15.42 12.48
CA GLY A 254 -2.35 -16.61 12.87
C GLY A 254 -1.15 -16.84 11.97
N PHE A 255 0.00 -17.23 12.54
CA PHE A 255 1.26 -17.36 11.79
C PHE A 255 1.14 -18.28 10.56
N SER A 256 0.43 -19.40 10.71
CA SER A 256 0.18 -20.34 9.60
C SER A 256 -0.61 -19.69 8.47
N ASN A 257 -1.63 -18.89 8.82
CA ASN A 257 -2.48 -18.20 7.85
C ASN A 257 -1.72 -17.11 7.13
N LEU A 258 -0.94 -16.30 7.85
CA LEU A 258 -0.08 -15.26 7.26
C LEU A 258 0.97 -15.86 6.30
N LEU A 259 1.59 -16.98 6.67
CA LEU A 259 2.58 -17.65 5.81
C LEU A 259 1.91 -18.25 4.56
N SER A 260 0.77 -18.93 4.73
CA SER A 260 -0.01 -19.50 3.63
C SER A 260 -0.47 -18.42 2.66
N GLN A 261 -0.97 -17.30 3.17
CA GLN A 261 -1.39 -16.17 2.36
C GLN A 261 -0.19 -15.55 1.61
N LEU A 262 0.92 -15.31 2.31
CA LEU A 262 2.12 -14.74 1.69
C LEU A 262 2.61 -15.59 0.52
N LEU A 263 2.74 -16.91 0.72
CA LEU A 263 3.21 -17.82 -0.31
C LEU A 263 2.17 -18.03 -1.42
N GLY A 264 0.91 -18.30 -1.03
CA GLY A 264 -0.19 -18.55 -1.96
C GLY A 264 -0.46 -17.36 -2.87
N ASP A 265 -0.54 -16.16 -2.32
CA ASP A 265 -0.80 -14.94 -3.08
C ASP A 265 0.34 -14.63 -4.05
N ASN A 266 1.60 -14.71 -3.59
CA ASN A 266 2.73 -14.44 -4.48
C ASN A 266 2.82 -15.45 -5.63
N LEU A 267 2.54 -16.75 -5.37
CA LEU A 267 2.52 -17.77 -6.42
C LEU A 267 1.39 -17.55 -7.42
N LYS A 268 0.17 -17.22 -6.97
CA LYS A 268 -0.97 -16.90 -7.83
C LYS A 268 -0.71 -15.66 -8.69
N VAL A 269 -0.16 -14.61 -8.09
CA VAL A 269 0.22 -13.38 -8.80
C VAL A 269 1.28 -13.67 -9.86
N MET A 270 2.30 -14.45 -9.53
CA MET A 270 3.34 -14.85 -10.48
C MET A 270 2.77 -15.70 -11.64
N ALA A 271 1.89 -16.67 -11.32
CA ALA A 271 1.22 -17.48 -12.34
C ALA A 271 0.40 -16.63 -13.31
N SER A 272 -0.28 -15.61 -12.79
CA SER A 272 -1.06 -14.67 -13.60
C SER A 272 -0.19 -13.85 -14.55
N GLY A 273 0.98 -13.40 -14.12
CA GLY A 273 1.95 -12.74 -14.99
C GLY A 273 2.42 -13.66 -16.12
N PHE A 274 2.68 -14.94 -15.84
CA PHE A 274 3.00 -15.93 -16.87
C PHE A 274 1.85 -16.13 -17.87
N ILE A 275 0.60 -16.19 -17.40
CA ILE A 275 -0.58 -16.30 -18.27
C ILE A 275 -0.66 -15.08 -19.20
N PHE A 276 -0.42 -13.87 -18.69
CA PHE A 276 -0.39 -12.66 -19.51
C PHE A 276 0.66 -12.74 -20.63
N TYR A 277 1.90 -13.13 -20.30
CA TYR A 277 2.96 -13.26 -21.31
C TYR A 277 2.69 -14.40 -22.28
N PHE A 278 2.16 -15.52 -21.80
CA PHE A 278 1.75 -16.62 -22.68
C PHE A 278 0.67 -16.16 -23.66
N ALA A 279 -0.36 -15.47 -23.20
CA ALA A 279 -1.39 -14.88 -24.05
C ALA A 279 -0.80 -13.90 -25.09
N ALA A 280 0.14 -13.04 -24.66
CA ALA A 280 0.84 -12.13 -25.55
C ALA A 280 1.65 -12.87 -26.64
N VAL A 281 2.35 -13.97 -26.29
CA VAL A 281 3.09 -14.79 -27.24
C VAL A 281 2.17 -15.52 -28.20
N VAL A 282 1.07 -16.10 -27.72
CA VAL A 282 0.06 -16.77 -28.56
C VAL A 282 -0.58 -15.80 -29.54
N LEU A 283 -0.98 -14.62 -29.07
CA LEU A 283 -1.53 -13.55 -29.91
C LEU A 283 -0.53 -13.09 -30.98
N THR A 284 0.76 -12.94 -30.59
CA THR A 284 1.83 -12.59 -31.54
C THR A 284 1.96 -13.64 -32.64
N SER A 285 1.98 -14.89 -32.24
CA SER A 285 2.17 -16.01 -33.16
C SER A 285 0.98 -16.14 -34.10
N ALA A 286 -0.24 -16.06 -33.56
CA ALA A 286 -1.48 -16.11 -34.35
C ALA A 286 -1.56 -14.94 -35.35
N PHE A 287 -1.24 -13.73 -34.88
CA PHE A 287 -1.21 -12.53 -35.71
C PHE A 287 -0.17 -12.66 -36.85
N HIS A 288 0.99 -13.21 -36.54
CA HIS A 288 2.04 -13.39 -37.51
C HIS A 288 1.68 -14.43 -38.58
N ILE A 289 1.15 -15.58 -38.16
CA ILE A 289 0.67 -16.64 -39.07
C ILE A 289 -0.45 -16.12 -39.95
N GLY A 290 -1.42 -15.40 -39.39
CA GLY A 290 -2.51 -14.78 -40.13
C GLY A 290 -2.02 -13.75 -41.15
N ALA A 291 -1.06 -12.91 -40.79
CA ALA A 291 -0.51 -11.91 -41.70
C ALA A 291 0.30 -12.48 -42.86
N GLN A 292 0.86 -13.69 -42.71
CA GLN A 292 1.58 -14.37 -43.80
C GLN A 292 0.66 -15.08 -44.80
N LYS A 293 -0.52 -15.53 -44.33
CA LYS A 293 -1.48 -16.30 -45.15
C LYS A 293 -2.54 -15.44 -45.87
N THR A 294 -2.55 -14.14 -45.65
CA THR A 294 -3.60 -13.26 -46.16
C THR A 294 -3.06 -12.27 -47.18
N ASP A 295 -3.62 -12.31 -48.38
CA ASP A 295 -3.19 -11.44 -49.47
C ASP A 295 -3.91 -10.08 -49.49
N THR A 296 -5.07 -9.96 -48.85
CA THR A 296 -5.87 -8.74 -48.89
C THR A 296 -5.71 -7.86 -47.66
N LYS A 297 -5.73 -6.53 -47.86
CA LYS A 297 -5.65 -5.53 -46.80
C LYS A 297 -6.77 -5.67 -45.76
N LEU A 298 -7.95 -6.08 -46.19
CA LEU A 298 -9.14 -6.28 -45.35
C LEU A 298 -8.94 -7.45 -44.36
N GLN A 299 -8.41 -8.58 -44.84
CA GLN A 299 -8.13 -9.75 -44.00
C GLN A 299 -7.08 -9.44 -42.95
N LYS A 300 -6.02 -8.63 -43.26
CA LYS A 300 -5.02 -8.18 -42.30
C LYS A 300 -5.63 -7.35 -41.18
N VAL A 301 -6.56 -6.42 -41.52
CA VAL A 301 -7.29 -5.62 -40.53
C VAL A 301 -8.17 -6.50 -39.65
N PHE A 302 -8.87 -7.49 -40.25
CA PHE A 302 -9.71 -8.42 -39.50
C PHE A 302 -8.92 -9.25 -38.49
N PHE A 303 -7.73 -9.76 -38.87
CA PHE A 303 -6.84 -10.46 -37.93
C PHE A 303 -6.33 -9.57 -36.80
N VAL A 304 -6.03 -8.30 -37.07
CA VAL A 304 -5.68 -7.31 -36.01
C VAL A 304 -6.84 -7.16 -35.03
N LEU A 305 -8.07 -6.98 -35.53
CA LEU A 305 -9.26 -6.80 -34.69
C LEU A 305 -9.54 -8.06 -33.86
N ILE A 306 -9.43 -9.26 -34.43
CA ILE A 306 -9.55 -10.51 -33.66
C ILE A 306 -8.45 -10.61 -32.60
N GLY A 307 -7.21 -10.30 -32.94
CA GLY A 307 -6.12 -10.29 -31.97
C GLY A 307 -6.35 -9.32 -30.81
N CYS A 308 -6.83 -8.11 -31.12
CA CYS A 308 -7.24 -7.12 -30.11
C CYS A 308 -8.39 -7.64 -29.24
N PHE A 309 -9.42 -8.23 -29.86
CA PHE A 309 -10.58 -8.77 -29.16
C PHE A 309 -10.20 -9.93 -28.21
N ILE A 310 -9.39 -10.89 -28.70
CA ILE A 310 -8.87 -11.98 -27.86
C ILE A 310 -7.99 -11.40 -26.73
N GLY A 311 -7.18 -10.37 -27.01
CA GLY A 311 -6.40 -9.69 -26.00
C GLY A 311 -7.26 -9.03 -24.92
N VAL A 312 -8.34 -8.36 -25.32
CA VAL A 312 -9.29 -7.76 -24.38
C VAL A 312 -10.00 -8.83 -23.54
N ILE A 313 -10.43 -9.95 -24.17
CA ILE A 313 -11.02 -11.07 -23.45
C ILE A 313 -10.00 -11.68 -22.48
N ALA A 314 -8.76 -11.89 -22.90
CA ALA A 314 -7.72 -12.43 -22.03
C ALA A 314 -7.48 -11.53 -20.81
N VAL A 315 -7.40 -10.21 -21.00
CA VAL A 315 -7.28 -9.24 -19.90
C VAL A 315 -8.52 -9.24 -19.01
N TYR A 316 -9.72 -9.34 -19.61
CA TYR A 316 -10.97 -9.44 -18.85
C TYR A 316 -11.04 -10.74 -18.05
N GLN A 317 -10.68 -11.88 -18.64
CA GLN A 317 -10.62 -13.16 -17.93
C GLN A 317 -9.55 -13.17 -16.82
N MET A 318 -8.46 -12.46 -16.99
CA MET A 318 -7.48 -12.26 -15.93
C MET A 318 -8.08 -11.56 -14.70
N ARG A 319 -9.13 -10.76 -14.86
CA ARG A 319 -9.90 -10.21 -13.74
C ARG A 319 -10.37 -11.31 -12.77
N TYR A 320 -10.86 -12.43 -13.28
CA TYR A 320 -11.30 -13.56 -12.46
C TYR A 320 -10.15 -14.41 -11.91
N ALA A 321 -9.08 -14.58 -12.68
CA ALA A 321 -7.90 -15.32 -12.22
C ALA A 321 -7.15 -14.60 -11.08
N TYR A 322 -7.29 -13.28 -10.98
CA TYR A 322 -6.70 -12.44 -9.94
C TYR A 322 -7.58 -12.31 -8.70
N ASN A 323 -8.83 -12.69 -8.75
CA ASN A 323 -9.65 -12.83 -7.57
C ASN A 323 -9.16 -14.03 -6.76
N VAL A 324 -8.25 -13.77 -5.86
CA VAL A 324 -7.69 -14.76 -4.93
C VAL A 324 -8.75 -15.24 -3.96
N ASN A 325 -9.73 -14.40 -3.69
CA ASN A 325 -10.90 -14.73 -2.90
C ASN A 325 -12.15 -14.23 -3.64
N PRO A 326 -13.02 -15.13 -4.17
CA PRO A 326 -14.26 -14.73 -4.85
C PRO A 326 -15.23 -13.98 -3.92
N ALA A 327 -15.00 -14.04 -2.62
CA ALA A 327 -15.76 -13.31 -1.62
C ALA A 327 -15.25 -11.89 -1.38
N GLU A 328 -14.05 -11.52 -1.84
CA GLU A 328 -13.63 -10.11 -1.85
C GLU A 328 -14.35 -9.39 -2.99
N ASN A 329 -15.38 -8.67 -2.64
CA ASN A 329 -16.16 -7.83 -3.54
C ASN A 329 -15.44 -6.52 -3.96
N TRP A 330 -14.11 -6.52 -3.90
CA TRP A 330 -13.25 -5.40 -4.26
C TRP A 330 -12.42 -5.70 -5.51
N PRO A 331 -13.05 -6.12 -6.63
CA PRO A 331 -12.30 -6.59 -7.78
C PRO A 331 -11.41 -5.49 -8.38
N GLN A 332 -11.83 -4.22 -8.31
CA GLN A 332 -11.08 -3.10 -8.87
C GLN A 332 -9.83 -2.79 -8.03
N LEU A 333 -9.96 -2.74 -6.72
CA LEU A 333 -8.88 -2.39 -5.79
C LEU A 333 -7.82 -3.49 -5.65
N THR A 334 -8.21 -4.75 -5.82
CA THR A 334 -7.31 -5.89 -5.65
C THR A 334 -6.78 -6.43 -6.97
N THR A 335 -7.59 -6.44 -8.03
CA THR A 335 -7.18 -7.01 -9.32
C THR A 335 -6.18 -6.16 -10.09
N GLY A 336 -6.31 -4.84 -10.03
CA GLY A 336 -5.38 -3.92 -10.68
C GLY A 336 -3.95 -4.06 -10.14
N PRO A 337 -3.71 -3.85 -8.85
CA PRO A 337 -2.39 -4.02 -8.23
C PRO A 337 -1.81 -5.43 -8.44
N ARG A 338 -2.61 -6.48 -8.29
CA ARG A 338 -2.17 -7.87 -8.50
C ARG A 338 -1.77 -8.14 -9.95
N PHE A 339 -2.53 -7.62 -10.91
CA PHE A 339 -2.17 -7.72 -12.33
C PHE A 339 -0.83 -7.03 -12.59
N VAL A 340 -0.70 -5.78 -12.20
CA VAL A 340 0.51 -4.97 -12.46
C VAL A 340 1.74 -5.63 -11.86
N ILE A 341 1.67 -6.07 -10.60
CA ILE A 341 2.81 -6.74 -9.95
C ILE A 341 3.08 -8.11 -10.55
N GLY A 342 2.07 -8.86 -11.01
CA GLY A 342 2.25 -10.14 -11.70
C GLY A 342 3.05 -10.00 -12.99
N VAL A 343 2.72 -9.01 -13.81
CA VAL A 343 3.48 -8.68 -15.01
C VAL A 343 4.89 -8.22 -14.65
N MET A 344 5.04 -7.41 -13.61
CA MET A 344 6.36 -6.97 -13.13
C MET A 344 7.20 -8.13 -12.60
N TYR A 345 6.62 -9.08 -11.88
CA TYR A 345 7.34 -10.27 -11.40
C TYR A 345 7.95 -11.06 -12.56
N VAL A 346 7.15 -11.39 -13.57
CA VAL A 346 7.66 -12.14 -14.72
C VAL A 346 8.70 -11.33 -15.51
N THR A 347 8.49 -10.03 -15.67
CA THR A 347 9.48 -9.15 -16.33
C THR A 347 10.80 -9.11 -15.57
N ALA A 348 10.76 -8.97 -14.24
CA ALA A 348 11.95 -9.01 -13.40
C ALA A 348 12.62 -10.39 -13.41
N PHE A 349 11.83 -11.48 -13.46
CA PHE A 349 12.35 -12.84 -13.61
C PHE A 349 13.11 -13.03 -14.94
N LEU A 350 12.58 -12.50 -16.04
CA LEU A 350 13.29 -12.47 -17.32
C LEU A 350 14.61 -11.68 -17.23
N CYS A 351 14.60 -10.55 -16.50
CA CYS A 351 15.82 -9.80 -16.22
C CYS A 351 16.83 -10.66 -15.45
N TYR A 352 16.39 -11.35 -14.40
CA TYR A 352 17.23 -12.28 -13.64
C TYR A 352 17.85 -13.35 -14.53
N LEU A 353 17.04 -14.07 -15.30
CA LEU A 353 17.51 -15.15 -16.18
C LEU A 353 18.56 -14.68 -17.22
N THR A 354 18.40 -13.46 -17.74
CA THR A 354 19.32 -12.91 -18.74
C THR A 354 20.65 -12.41 -18.17
N HIS A 355 20.73 -12.17 -16.86
CA HIS A 355 21.90 -11.59 -16.19
C HIS A 355 22.58 -12.54 -15.19
N ALA A 356 21.82 -13.41 -14.50
CA ALA A 356 22.32 -14.23 -13.39
C ALA A 356 23.48 -15.17 -13.78
N PHE A 357 23.52 -15.64 -15.03
CA PHE A 357 24.56 -16.54 -15.52
C PHE A 357 25.74 -15.83 -16.18
N ARG A 358 25.68 -14.50 -16.28
CA ARG A 358 26.75 -13.68 -16.84
C ARG A 358 27.76 -13.33 -15.74
N LYS A 359 29.05 -13.33 -16.12
CA LYS A 359 30.16 -13.08 -15.17
C LYS A 359 30.62 -11.61 -15.15
N ASP A 360 30.08 -10.76 -16.03
CA ASP A 360 30.47 -9.36 -16.07
C ASP A 360 29.90 -8.58 -14.87
N GLU A 361 30.63 -7.56 -14.44
CA GLU A 361 30.31 -6.77 -13.23
C GLU A 361 28.95 -6.04 -13.34
N HIS A 362 28.55 -5.62 -14.55
CA HIS A 362 27.26 -5.00 -14.76
C HIS A 362 26.12 -6.00 -14.54
N ALA A 363 26.24 -7.22 -15.08
CA ALA A 363 25.24 -8.25 -14.89
C ALA A 363 25.07 -8.64 -13.41
N LYS A 364 26.16 -8.76 -12.67
CA LYS A 364 26.11 -9.02 -11.21
C LYS A 364 25.34 -7.92 -10.47
N LYS A 365 25.59 -6.65 -10.79
CA LYS A 365 24.90 -5.51 -10.19
C LYS A 365 23.40 -5.52 -10.51
N VAL A 366 23.05 -5.75 -11.77
CA VAL A 366 21.65 -5.86 -12.20
C VAL A 366 20.96 -7.03 -11.50
N THR A 367 21.60 -8.19 -11.40
CA THR A 367 21.03 -9.36 -10.70
C THR A 367 20.77 -9.07 -9.23
N LEU A 368 21.71 -8.43 -8.54
CA LEU A 368 21.55 -8.02 -7.15
C LEU A 368 20.38 -7.02 -7.00
N THR A 369 20.23 -6.09 -7.95
CA THR A 369 19.10 -5.16 -7.97
C THR A 369 17.76 -5.89 -8.13
N VAL A 370 17.70 -6.89 -8.99
CA VAL A 370 16.48 -7.70 -9.19
C VAL A 370 16.12 -8.46 -7.91
N LEU A 371 17.10 -9.07 -7.23
CA LEU A 371 16.85 -9.76 -5.96
C LEU A 371 16.37 -8.80 -4.88
N ALA A 372 17.00 -7.63 -4.76
CA ALA A 372 16.53 -6.58 -3.85
C ALA A 372 15.09 -6.16 -4.17
N ALA A 373 14.73 -6.04 -5.46
CA ALA A 373 13.38 -5.71 -5.89
C ALA A 373 12.34 -6.77 -5.47
N TYR A 374 12.63 -8.06 -5.63
CA TYR A 374 11.76 -9.13 -5.18
C TYR A 374 11.60 -9.14 -3.66
N LEU A 375 12.71 -9.03 -2.94
CA LEU A 375 12.68 -9.02 -1.48
C LEU A 375 11.90 -7.80 -0.95
N LEU A 376 12.05 -6.62 -1.57
CA LEU A 376 11.28 -5.44 -1.20
C LEU A 376 9.77 -5.71 -1.29
N VAL A 377 9.30 -6.27 -2.40
CA VAL A 377 7.88 -6.58 -2.59
C VAL A 377 7.40 -7.60 -1.56
N VAL A 378 8.12 -8.70 -1.38
CA VAL A 378 7.72 -9.77 -0.45
C VAL A 378 7.72 -9.27 1.00
N LEU A 379 8.76 -8.54 1.42
CA LEU A 379 8.90 -8.08 2.80
C LEU A 379 7.96 -6.92 3.16
N THR A 380 7.51 -6.13 2.20
CA THR A 380 6.52 -5.08 2.45
C THR A 380 5.20 -5.65 2.94
N ILE A 381 4.75 -6.78 2.40
CA ILE A 381 3.51 -7.44 2.78
C ILE A 381 3.68 -8.51 3.88
N ALA A 382 4.91 -8.95 4.14
CA ALA A 382 5.19 -9.97 5.14
C ALA A 382 4.80 -9.51 6.57
N GLY A 383 4.25 -10.40 7.35
CA GLY A 383 3.79 -10.11 8.71
C GLY A 383 2.49 -9.29 8.78
N SER A 384 1.69 -9.28 7.71
CA SER A 384 0.39 -8.63 7.63
C SER A 384 -0.59 -9.50 6.84
N ASN A 385 -1.87 -9.42 7.16
CA ASN A 385 -2.95 -10.08 6.42
C ASN A 385 -3.41 -9.29 5.18
N THR A 386 -2.74 -8.19 4.86
CA THR A 386 -3.15 -7.28 3.78
C THR A 386 -2.98 -7.87 2.38
N GLY A 387 -2.17 -8.93 2.25
CA GLY A 387 -1.94 -9.61 0.99
C GLY A 387 -1.31 -8.71 -0.08
N THR A 388 -1.48 -9.11 -1.34
CA THR A 388 -0.83 -8.42 -2.47
C THR A 388 -1.45 -7.08 -2.87
N LYS A 389 -2.55 -6.65 -2.25
CA LYS A 389 -3.12 -5.30 -2.49
C LYS A 389 -2.15 -4.17 -2.10
N HIS A 390 -1.32 -4.40 -1.07
CA HIS A 390 -0.34 -3.42 -0.59
C HIS A 390 1.00 -3.41 -1.36
N VAL A 391 1.14 -4.22 -2.41
CA VAL A 391 2.38 -4.21 -3.22
C VAL A 391 2.61 -2.90 -3.98
N VAL A 392 1.57 -2.09 -4.15
CA VAL A 392 1.70 -0.74 -4.73
C VAL A 392 2.71 0.12 -3.97
N LEU A 393 2.86 -0.10 -2.66
CA LEU A 393 3.84 0.57 -1.81
C LEU A 393 5.28 0.10 -2.05
N ALA A 394 5.47 -1.05 -2.70
CA ALA A 394 6.77 -1.73 -2.87
C ALA A 394 7.34 -1.67 -4.29
N MET A 395 6.72 -0.91 -5.20
CA MET A 395 7.12 -0.90 -6.62
C MET A 395 8.43 -0.15 -6.90
N TRP A 396 9.06 0.43 -5.90
CA TRP A 396 10.21 1.33 -6.01
C TRP A 396 11.46 0.75 -6.69
N LEU A 397 11.71 -0.54 -6.53
CA LEU A 397 12.84 -1.22 -7.19
C LEU A 397 12.38 -2.06 -8.38
N ILE A 398 11.22 -2.70 -8.29
CA ILE A 398 10.77 -3.61 -9.34
C ILE A 398 10.33 -2.84 -10.60
N ALA A 399 9.71 -1.67 -10.48
CA ALA A 399 9.31 -0.86 -11.63
C ALA A 399 10.51 -0.37 -12.45
N PRO A 400 11.59 0.22 -11.88
CA PRO A 400 12.81 0.54 -12.62
C PRO A 400 13.45 -0.68 -13.31
N VAL A 401 13.48 -1.83 -12.65
CA VAL A 401 13.99 -3.09 -13.24
C VAL A 401 13.14 -3.50 -14.45
N CYS A 402 11.82 -3.39 -14.35
CA CYS A 402 10.91 -3.71 -15.45
C CYS A 402 11.10 -2.78 -16.64
N VAL A 403 11.18 -1.47 -16.41
CA VAL A 403 11.45 -0.48 -17.47
C VAL A 403 12.79 -0.77 -18.14
N TYR A 404 13.83 -1.09 -17.36
CA TYR A 404 15.14 -1.50 -17.88
C TYR A 404 15.02 -2.73 -18.77
N THR A 405 14.32 -3.75 -18.31
CA THR A 405 14.16 -5.04 -19.02
C THR A 405 13.42 -4.86 -20.34
N VAL A 406 12.27 -4.17 -20.30
CA VAL A 406 11.46 -3.88 -21.50
C VAL A 406 12.28 -3.09 -22.51
N ARG A 407 13.01 -2.06 -22.08
CA ARG A 407 13.91 -1.30 -22.95
C ARG A 407 14.97 -2.18 -23.60
N LYS A 408 15.59 -3.10 -22.83
CA LYS A 408 16.61 -4.03 -23.36
C LYS A 408 16.02 -5.02 -24.35
N ILE A 409 14.83 -5.57 -24.07
CA ILE A 409 14.12 -6.47 -24.97
C ILE A 409 13.81 -5.74 -26.29
N ILE A 410 13.23 -4.54 -26.22
CA ILE A 410 12.92 -3.75 -27.40
C ILE A 410 14.18 -3.46 -28.21
N ALA A 411 15.26 -3.02 -27.57
CA ALA A 411 16.52 -2.73 -28.25
C ALA A 411 17.11 -3.97 -28.92
N TYR A 412 17.03 -5.14 -28.24
CA TYR A 412 17.50 -6.40 -28.78
C TYR A 412 16.69 -6.84 -30.01
N LEU A 413 15.36 -6.73 -29.94
CA LEU A 413 14.46 -7.12 -31.02
C LEU A 413 14.50 -6.14 -32.21
N LEU A 414 14.82 -4.88 -31.98
CA LEU A 414 15.01 -3.89 -33.06
C LEU A 414 16.33 -4.08 -33.80
N ASN A 415 17.31 -4.79 -33.24
CA ASN A 415 18.57 -5.09 -33.90
C ASN A 415 18.36 -6.17 -34.97
N GLN A 416 18.66 -5.82 -36.23
CA GLN A 416 18.37 -6.70 -37.37
C GLN A 416 19.12 -8.01 -37.33
N ASN A 417 20.40 -8.04 -36.92
CA ASN A 417 21.22 -9.23 -36.87
C ASN A 417 20.71 -10.23 -35.80
N HIS A 418 20.27 -9.74 -34.65
CA HIS A 418 19.69 -10.59 -33.61
C HIS A 418 18.33 -11.15 -34.02
N PHE A 419 17.54 -10.34 -34.72
CA PHE A 419 16.23 -10.74 -35.23
C PHE A 419 16.35 -11.89 -36.25
N GLU A 420 17.26 -11.78 -37.22
CA GLU A 420 17.52 -12.82 -38.21
C GLU A 420 18.03 -14.11 -37.57
N ALA A 421 18.90 -14.03 -36.56
CA ALA A 421 19.40 -15.18 -35.83
C ALA A 421 18.29 -15.94 -35.07
N ILE A 422 17.33 -15.25 -34.48
CA ILE A 422 16.16 -15.86 -33.83
C ILE A 422 15.25 -16.50 -34.86
N SER A 423 14.93 -15.78 -35.92
CA SER A 423 14.06 -16.24 -37.00
C SER A 423 14.58 -17.53 -37.64
N SER A 424 15.88 -17.64 -37.88
CA SER A 424 16.53 -18.83 -38.42
C SER A 424 16.51 -20.03 -37.47
N ARG A 425 16.67 -19.81 -36.16
CA ARG A 425 16.64 -20.87 -35.14
C ARG A 425 15.25 -21.49 -34.94
N ILE A 426 14.20 -20.66 -35.04
CA ILE A 426 12.81 -21.09 -34.79
C ILE A 426 12.14 -21.55 -36.10
N ASN A 427 12.83 -21.42 -37.25
CA ASN A 427 12.32 -21.70 -38.59
C ASN A 427 11.00 -20.98 -38.93
N ILE A 428 10.80 -19.83 -38.36
CA ILE A 428 9.64 -18.95 -38.57
C ILE A 428 10.15 -17.64 -39.17
N LYS A 429 9.72 -17.30 -40.39
CA LYS A 429 10.01 -15.99 -40.99
C LYS A 429 9.22 -14.91 -40.30
N TRP A 430 9.78 -14.33 -39.27
CA TRP A 430 9.11 -13.27 -38.50
C TRP A 430 9.15 -11.93 -39.25
N ASN A 431 8.00 -11.28 -39.30
CA ASN A 431 7.93 -9.93 -39.83
C ASN A 431 8.21 -8.92 -38.71
N LYS A 432 9.31 -8.17 -38.84
CA LYS A 432 9.74 -7.15 -37.87
C LYS A 432 8.62 -6.15 -37.51
N LYS A 433 7.77 -5.76 -38.51
CA LYS A 433 6.64 -4.84 -38.26
C LYS A 433 5.57 -5.47 -37.39
N ALA A 434 5.25 -6.76 -37.63
CA ALA A 434 4.27 -7.50 -36.84
C ALA A 434 4.73 -7.64 -35.39
N MET A 435 6.01 -7.94 -35.17
CA MET A 435 6.57 -8.04 -33.83
C MET A 435 6.57 -6.72 -33.07
N ILE A 436 6.94 -5.60 -33.72
CA ILE A 436 6.83 -4.27 -33.12
C ILE A 436 5.36 -3.98 -32.77
N GLY A 437 4.43 -4.31 -33.66
CA GLY A 437 3.00 -4.15 -33.40
C GLY A 437 2.53 -4.91 -32.15
N THR A 438 3.04 -6.12 -31.94
CA THR A 438 2.69 -6.94 -30.76
C THR A 438 3.29 -6.38 -29.48
N ILE A 439 4.54 -5.93 -29.50
CA ILE A 439 5.15 -5.28 -28.33
C ILE A 439 4.34 -4.04 -27.95
N LEU A 440 3.98 -3.22 -28.94
CA LEU A 440 3.15 -2.05 -28.71
C LEU A 440 1.78 -2.41 -28.14
N LEU A 441 1.12 -3.44 -28.69
CA LEU A 441 -0.17 -3.92 -28.20
C LEU A 441 -0.05 -4.44 -26.75
N THR A 442 0.99 -5.22 -26.44
CA THR A 442 1.25 -5.71 -25.08
C THR A 442 1.45 -4.55 -24.10
N LEU A 443 2.22 -3.53 -24.49
CA LEU A 443 2.40 -2.31 -23.68
C LEU A 443 1.10 -1.54 -23.50
N VAL A 444 0.30 -1.38 -24.57
CA VAL A 444 -1.01 -0.72 -24.50
C VAL A 444 -1.94 -1.46 -23.54
N MET A 445 -2.00 -2.79 -23.61
CA MET A 445 -2.81 -3.61 -22.70
C MET A 445 -2.35 -3.45 -21.24
N PHE A 446 -1.04 -3.46 -21.00
CA PHE A 446 -0.51 -3.23 -19.66
C PHE A 446 -0.87 -1.85 -19.14
N PHE A 447 -0.61 -0.81 -19.92
CA PHE A 447 -0.89 0.56 -19.51
C PHE A 447 -2.38 0.85 -19.40
N ALA A 448 -3.23 0.27 -20.25
CA ALA A 448 -4.67 0.38 -20.11
C ALA A 448 -5.15 -0.14 -18.75
N LYS A 449 -4.66 -1.31 -18.31
CA LYS A 449 -4.99 -1.86 -16.99
C LYS A 449 -4.35 -1.07 -15.85
N TYR A 450 -3.15 -0.55 -16.07
CA TYR A 450 -2.48 0.32 -15.10
C TYR A 450 -3.26 1.63 -14.89
N PHE A 451 -3.70 2.28 -15.95
CA PHE A 451 -4.52 3.50 -15.86
C PHE A 451 -5.93 3.23 -15.33
N ASP A 452 -6.52 2.08 -15.66
CA ASP A 452 -7.77 1.63 -15.03
C ASP A 452 -7.60 1.51 -13.51
N MET A 453 -6.50 0.92 -13.03
CA MET A 453 -6.16 0.89 -11.62
C MET A 453 -6.07 2.29 -10.99
N LEU A 454 -5.41 3.25 -11.68
CA LEU A 454 -5.27 4.63 -11.18
C LEU A 454 -6.58 5.42 -11.17
N TYR A 455 -7.57 5.00 -11.95
CA TYR A 455 -8.85 5.68 -12.02
C TYR A 455 -9.72 5.45 -10.78
N TYR A 456 -9.52 4.32 -10.10
CA TYR A 456 -10.17 4.01 -8.83
C TYR A 456 -9.39 4.59 -7.66
N THR A 457 -10.08 4.91 -6.56
CA THR A 457 -9.42 5.24 -5.30
C THR A 457 -9.43 4.03 -4.38
N PHE A 458 -8.40 3.91 -3.52
CA PHE A 458 -8.38 2.90 -2.47
C PHE A 458 -9.06 3.38 -1.18
N ASN A 459 -9.34 4.65 -1.03
CA ASN A 459 -9.74 5.32 0.20
C ASN A 459 -11.11 4.86 0.76
N PHE A 460 -11.47 3.59 0.58
CA PHE A 460 -12.76 2.99 0.95
C PHE A 460 -13.99 3.70 0.38
N ASP A 461 -13.79 4.83 -0.31
CA ASP A 461 -14.85 5.52 -1.07
C ASP A 461 -15.36 4.65 -2.23
N SER A 462 -14.58 3.63 -2.64
CA SER A 462 -14.90 2.62 -3.68
C SER A 462 -15.45 3.16 -4.98
N VAL A 463 -15.11 4.40 -5.31
CA VAL A 463 -15.65 5.14 -6.43
C VAL A 463 -14.55 5.67 -7.33
N TYR A 464 -14.95 6.08 -8.52
CA TYR A 464 -14.04 6.75 -9.44
C TYR A 464 -13.61 8.11 -8.90
N ARG A 465 -12.35 8.47 -9.09
CA ARG A 465 -11.80 9.78 -8.67
C ARG A 465 -12.63 10.96 -9.13
N THR A 466 -13.29 10.84 -10.29
CA THR A 466 -14.18 11.88 -10.84
C THR A 466 -15.46 12.10 -10.04
N GLN A 467 -15.80 11.21 -9.11
CA GLN A 467 -16.96 11.34 -8.22
C GLN A 467 -16.61 12.03 -6.89
N LEU A 468 -15.33 12.24 -6.60
CA LEU A 468 -14.87 12.93 -5.40
C LEU A 468 -14.94 14.44 -5.61
N THR A 469 -16.12 15.02 -5.49
CA THR A 469 -16.41 16.43 -5.81
C THR A 469 -16.89 17.27 -4.65
N ALA A 470 -17.27 16.62 -3.54
CA ALA A 470 -17.80 17.27 -2.33
C ALA A 470 -16.75 17.36 -1.23
N THR A 471 -16.97 18.23 -0.28
CA THR A 471 -16.12 18.41 0.91
C THR A 471 -16.96 18.34 2.18
N VAL A 472 -16.38 17.81 3.26
CA VAL A 472 -16.98 17.85 4.59
C VAL A 472 -16.80 19.24 5.20
N ASP A 473 -17.84 19.75 5.85
CA ASP A 473 -17.80 21.06 6.55
C ASP A 473 -17.08 20.92 7.90
N ASN A 474 -15.79 20.68 7.84
CA ASN A 474 -14.93 20.59 9.03
C ASN A 474 -13.52 21.09 8.69
N LYS A 475 -13.00 22.00 9.56
CA LYS A 475 -11.68 22.61 9.37
C LYS A 475 -10.51 21.62 9.27
N LYS A 476 -10.63 20.44 9.90
CA LYS A 476 -9.58 19.43 9.97
C LYS A 476 -9.42 18.63 8.68
N VAL A 477 -10.44 18.61 7.84
CA VAL A 477 -10.43 17.94 6.51
C VAL A 477 -10.69 18.93 5.38
N ARG A 478 -10.45 20.22 5.63
CA ARG A 478 -10.65 21.28 4.65
C ARG A 478 -9.84 21.03 3.39
N GLY A 479 -10.52 21.07 2.24
CA GLY A 479 -9.89 20.87 0.92
C GLY A 479 -9.70 19.40 0.53
N ILE A 480 -10.14 18.47 1.35
CA ILE A 480 -10.19 17.04 0.99
C ILE A 480 -11.55 16.76 0.36
N HIS A 481 -11.51 16.16 -0.82
CA HIS A 481 -12.71 15.84 -1.59
C HIS A 481 -13.12 14.37 -1.40
N THR A 482 -14.40 14.15 -1.19
CA THR A 482 -15.06 12.85 -1.16
C THR A 482 -16.34 12.87 -2.03
N THR A 483 -17.17 11.85 -1.96
CA THR A 483 -18.46 11.84 -2.66
C THR A 483 -19.46 12.79 -1.98
N GLN A 484 -20.45 13.28 -2.75
CA GLN A 484 -21.50 14.13 -2.17
C GLN A 484 -22.26 13.39 -1.07
N ARG A 485 -22.61 12.13 -1.30
CA ARG A 485 -23.37 11.30 -0.36
C ARG A 485 -22.62 11.11 0.97
N GLU A 486 -21.31 10.86 0.90
CA GLU A 486 -20.46 10.71 2.07
C GLU A 486 -20.33 12.02 2.84
N ALA A 487 -20.08 13.13 2.12
CA ALA A 487 -19.98 14.45 2.74
C ALA A 487 -21.29 14.84 3.47
N ASP A 488 -22.45 14.61 2.85
CA ASP A 488 -23.75 14.93 3.43
C ASP A 488 -24.01 14.10 4.71
N SER A 489 -23.69 12.81 4.67
CA SER A 489 -23.87 11.92 5.81
C SER A 489 -22.95 12.30 6.98
N ILE A 490 -21.66 12.55 6.72
CA ILE A 490 -20.72 12.99 7.75
C ILE A 490 -21.16 14.32 8.35
N ASN A 491 -21.56 15.29 7.53
CA ASN A 491 -22.03 16.59 8.00
C ASN A 491 -23.30 16.46 8.87
N GLY A 492 -24.21 15.54 8.54
CA GLY A 492 -25.38 15.22 9.33
C GLY A 492 -25.01 14.72 10.74
N VAL A 493 -24.08 13.75 10.81
CA VAL A 493 -23.57 13.24 12.09
C VAL A 493 -22.87 14.32 12.89
N LEU A 494 -21.98 15.11 12.26
CA LEU A 494 -21.25 16.18 12.94
C LEU A 494 -22.19 17.24 13.53
N LYS A 495 -23.21 17.65 12.77
CA LYS A 495 -24.23 18.57 13.23
C LYS A 495 -25.00 18.05 14.44
N GLN A 496 -25.33 16.75 14.43
CA GLN A 496 -25.98 16.11 15.58
C GLN A 496 -25.04 16.08 16.80
N LEU A 497 -23.77 15.73 16.61
CA LEU A 497 -22.78 15.65 17.68
C LEU A 497 -22.51 17.03 18.33
N GLU A 498 -22.69 18.15 17.62
CA GLU A 498 -22.57 19.50 18.16
C GLU A 498 -23.64 19.85 19.18
N THR A 499 -24.77 19.12 19.24
CA THR A 499 -25.85 19.33 20.21
C THR A 499 -25.49 18.82 21.61
N TYR A 500 -24.47 17.96 21.74
CA TYR A 500 -24.03 17.39 23.01
C TYR A 500 -22.85 18.13 23.61
N ASP A 501 -22.66 18.01 24.93
CA ASP A 501 -21.47 18.56 25.60
C ASP A 501 -20.19 18.06 24.92
N LYS A 502 -19.27 18.98 24.67
CA LYS A 502 -17.98 18.66 24.03
C LYS A 502 -17.11 17.69 24.85
N ASN A 503 -17.26 17.70 26.16
CA ASN A 503 -16.54 16.82 27.08
C ASN A 503 -17.19 15.44 27.21
N GLN A 504 -18.38 15.25 26.68
CA GLN A 504 -19.02 13.94 26.66
C GLN A 504 -18.24 13.03 25.73
N PRO A 505 -17.78 11.84 26.20
CA PRO A 505 -16.98 10.95 25.38
C PRO A 505 -17.80 10.40 24.20
N LEU A 506 -17.10 10.02 23.16
CA LEU A 506 -17.66 9.43 21.95
C LEU A 506 -17.30 7.94 21.89
N GLN A 507 -18.26 7.10 21.53
CA GLN A 507 -18.00 5.74 21.13
C GLN A 507 -18.41 5.55 19.66
N VAL A 508 -17.46 5.28 18.80
CA VAL A 508 -17.74 4.89 17.42
C VAL A 508 -17.82 3.36 17.36
N PHE A 509 -18.89 2.84 16.80
CA PHE A 509 -19.07 1.43 16.55
C PHE A 509 -19.05 1.16 15.05
N GLY A 510 -18.02 0.46 14.58
CA GLY A 510 -17.73 0.21 13.18
C GLY A 510 -16.38 0.80 12.75
N ASN A 511 -16.09 0.77 11.45
CA ASN A 511 -14.78 1.19 10.92
C ASN A 511 -14.78 2.64 10.43
N THR A 512 -15.29 3.58 11.24
CA THR A 512 -15.41 5.01 10.90
C THR A 512 -14.76 5.91 11.97
N LEU A 513 -13.55 5.55 12.35
CA LEU A 513 -12.81 6.11 13.48
C LEU A 513 -12.44 7.59 13.32
N LEU A 514 -12.58 8.14 12.11
CA LEU A 514 -12.28 9.53 11.82
C LEU A 514 -13.16 10.51 12.65
N PHE A 515 -14.35 10.09 13.09
CA PHE A 515 -15.21 10.94 13.93
C PHE A 515 -14.54 11.37 15.23
N TYR A 516 -13.68 10.57 15.84
CA TYR A 516 -12.90 11.00 17.01
C TYR A 516 -12.01 12.21 16.69
N TYR A 517 -11.31 12.15 15.54
CA TYR A 517 -10.49 13.26 15.10
C TYR A 517 -11.29 14.48 14.72
N LEU A 518 -12.40 14.32 13.97
CA LEU A 518 -13.22 15.44 13.50
C LEU A 518 -13.86 16.23 14.64
N THR A 519 -14.24 15.57 15.75
CA THR A 519 -14.98 16.15 16.86
C THR A 519 -14.11 16.57 18.05
N ASP A 520 -12.84 16.19 18.10
CA ASP A 520 -11.96 16.35 19.28
C ASP A 520 -12.54 15.73 20.56
N ARG A 521 -13.37 14.69 20.43
CA ARG A 521 -13.95 13.99 21.59
C ARG A 521 -13.07 12.82 21.99
N ASP A 522 -12.97 12.59 23.29
CA ASP A 522 -12.30 11.42 23.81
C ASP A 522 -13.03 10.16 23.39
N ALA A 523 -12.28 9.14 23.01
CA ALA A 523 -12.83 7.81 22.78
C ALA A 523 -13.23 7.20 24.14
N TYR A 524 -14.46 6.70 24.27
CA TYR A 524 -14.91 6.04 25.48
C TYR A 524 -14.11 4.76 25.73
N ALA A 525 -14.18 3.78 24.85
CA ALA A 525 -13.27 2.64 24.78
C ALA A 525 -12.13 2.90 23.78
N ALA A 526 -11.13 2.03 23.72
CA ALA A 526 -10.09 2.14 22.71
C ALA A 526 -10.69 2.15 21.31
N CYS A 527 -10.33 3.14 20.47
CA CYS A 527 -10.98 3.37 19.19
C CYS A 527 -10.89 2.17 18.21
N TRP A 528 -9.84 1.37 18.32
CA TRP A 528 -9.53 0.28 17.40
C TRP A 528 -10.18 -1.07 17.77
N VAL A 529 -10.96 -1.17 18.84
CA VAL A 529 -11.57 -2.44 19.28
C VAL A 529 -12.95 -2.73 18.68
N THR A 530 -13.61 -1.72 18.11
CA THR A 530 -14.96 -1.86 17.54
C THR A 530 -15.01 -2.53 16.17
N PRO A 531 -14.01 -2.38 15.25
CA PRO A 531 -14.04 -3.11 13.99
C PRO A 531 -14.11 -4.63 14.17
N ALA A 532 -14.66 -5.32 13.18
CA ALA A 532 -14.87 -6.78 13.20
C ALA A 532 -13.59 -7.62 13.39
N THR A 533 -12.42 -7.03 13.15
CA THR A 533 -11.11 -7.70 13.25
C THR A 533 -10.64 -7.99 14.67
N TYR A 534 -11.31 -7.45 15.68
CA TYR A 534 -10.97 -7.66 17.10
C TYR A 534 -12.03 -8.49 17.81
N SER A 535 -11.62 -9.25 18.83
CA SER A 535 -12.50 -10.17 19.54
C SER A 535 -13.54 -9.44 20.39
N LEU A 536 -14.68 -10.10 20.63
CA LEU A 536 -15.72 -9.67 21.55
C LEU A 536 -15.17 -9.48 22.98
N GLU A 537 -14.35 -10.43 23.46
CA GLU A 537 -13.72 -10.35 24.78
C GLU A 537 -12.91 -9.06 24.96
N ARG A 538 -12.18 -8.67 23.91
CA ARG A 538 -11.42 -7.42 23.95
C ARG A 538 -12.33 -6.20 24.01
N PHE A 539 -13.36 -6.17 23.17
CA PHE A 539 -14.31 -5.07 23.13
C PHE A 539 -15.04 -4.90 24.48
N SER A 540 -15.59 -5.99 25.06
CA SER A 540 -16.26 -5.95 26.35
C SER A 540 -15.33 -5.49 27.48
N SER A 541 -14.11 -6.03 27.52
CA SER A 541 -13.11 -5.60 28.53
C SER A 541 -12.77 -4.10 28.43
N ASP A 542 -12.65 -3.56 27.23
CA ASP A 542 -12.35 -2.12 27.06
C ASP A 542 -13.58 -1.26 27.42
N MET A 543 -14.80 -1.71 27.15
CA MET A 543 -16.04 -1.04 27.57
C MET A 543 -16.18 -1.04 29.09
N ASP A 544 -15.83 -2.15 29.77
CA ASP A 544 -15.89 -2.24 31.24
C ASP A 544 -14.85 -1.33 31.90
N MET A 545 -13.63 -1.28 31.36
CA MET A 545 -12.62 -0.32 31.82
C MET A 545 -13.09 1.13 31.62
N ALA A 546 -13.76 1.42 30.50
CA ALA A 546 -14.29 2.75 30.24
C ALA A 546 -15.38 3.15 31.26
N LYS A 547 -16.27 2.22 31.64
CA LYS A 547 -17.26 2.45 32.71
C LYS A 547 -16.60 2.85 34.03
N GLU A 548 -15.48 2.22 34.40
CA GLU A 548 -14.72 2.58 35.60
C GLU A 548 -14.07 3.97 35.51
N VAL A 549 -13.55 4.35 34.33
CA VAL A 549 -12.89 5.64 34.11
C VAL A 549 -13.90 6.80 34.08
N TYR A 550 -14.96 6.65 33.27
CA TYR A 550 -15.93 7.72 33.04
C TYR A 550 -17.10 7.73 34.04
N LYS A 551 -17.23 6.65 34.86
CA LYS A 551 -18.28 6.51 35.91
C LYS A 551 -19.68 6.77 35.35
N ASP A 552 -20.28 7.86 35.77
CA ASP A 552 -21.66 8.24 35.43
C ASP A 552 -21.79 8.96 34.07
N THR A 553 -20.65 9.22 33.39
CA THR A 553 -20.68 9.91 32.09
C THR A 553 -20.80 8.90 30.96
N LEU A 554 -21.99 8.77 30.41
CA LEU A 554 -22.28 7.90 29.30
C LEU A 554 -21.81 8.53 27.95
N PRO A 555 -21.26 7.74 27.01
CA PRO A 555 -20.81 8.28 25.72
C PRO A 555 -22.00 8.62 24.80
N VAL A 556 -21.79 9.53 23.85
CA VAL A 556 -22.60 9.52 22.62
C VAL A 556 -22.05 8.42 21.72
N ILE A 557 -22.93 7.67 21.06
CA ILE A 557 -22.53 6.53 20.21
C ILE A 557 -22.84 6.86 18.76
N VAL A 558 -21.83 6.71 17.89
CA VAL A 558 -22.01 6.73 16.44
C VAL A 558 -21.90 5.29 15.95
N TYR A 559 -23.01 4.72 15.54
CA TYR A 559 -23.09 3.41 14.97
C TYR A 559 -23.02 3.47 13.44
N CYS A 560 -22.06 2.77 12.85
CA CYS A 560 -21.95 2.62 11.41
C CYS A 560 -22.80 1.43 10.96
N ARG A 561 -23.83 1.67 10.17
CA ARG A 561 -24.78 0.65 9.70
C ARG A 561 -24.16 -0.34 8.72
N THR A 562 -23.07 0.04 8.05
CA THR A 562 -22.31 -0.81 7.14
C THR A 562 -21.01 -1.26 7.82
N ASN A 563 -20.62 -2.52 7.67
CA ASN A 563 -19.38 -3.05 8.25
C ASN A 563 -18.12 -2.38 7.69
N TYR A 564 -18.24 -1.70 6.55
CA TYR A 564 -17.18 -0.95 5.88
C TYR A 564 -17.67 0.43 5.55
N ALA A 565 -16.76 1.41 5.70
CA ALA A 565 -17.03 2.76 5.26
C ALA A 565 -17.37 2.76 3.77
N PHE A 566 -18.44 3.36 3.42
CA PHE A 566 -18.83 3.97 2.17
C PHE A 566 -18.61 3.30 0.82
N GLY A 567 -19.63 3.42 -0.01
CA GLY A 567 -19.59 3.16 -1.44
C GLY A 567 -19.88 1.73 -1.86
N PHE A 568 -20.17 0.84 -0.91
CA PHE A 568 -20.54 -0.54 -1.20
C PHE A 568 -22.05 -0.70 -1.21
N ASP A 569 -22.60 -1.23 -2.29
CA ASP A 569 -23.94 -1.80 -2.27
C ASP A 569 -23.96 -2.99 -1.32
N GLU A 570 -24.96 -3.06 -0.46
CA GLU A 570 -25.13 -4.09 0.56
C GLU A 570 -25.05 -5.53 0.05
N ALA A 571 -25.50 -5.75 -1.18
CA ALA A 571 -25.41 -7.04 -1.85
C ALA A 571 -23.96 -7.54 -1.99
N ASP A 572 -22.99 -6.64 -1.98
CA ASP A 572 -21.59 -6.95 -2.17
C ASP A 572 -20.85 -7.30 -0.88
N VAL A 573 -21.32 -6.85 0.26
CA VAL A 573 -20.68 -7.10 1.57
C VAL A 573 -21.16 -8.44 2.17
N ALA A 574 -22.38 -8.85 1.87
CA ALA A 574 -23.06 -9.95 2.54
C ALA A 574 -22.59 -11.36 2.15
N LYS A 575 -21.80 -11.53 1.10
CA LYS A 575 -21.47 -12.86 0.59
C LYS A 575 -20.02 -13.25 0.87
N ASN A 576 -19.76 -13.91 1.98
CA ASN A 576 -18.77 -15.00 2.11
C ASN A 576 -17.39 -14.77 2.72
N GLN A 577 -17.05 -13.68 3.40
CA GLN A 577 -15.68 -13.62 3.93
C GLN A 577 -15.50 -13.93 5.43
N TRP A 578 -16.55 -13.97 6.18
CA TRP A 578 -16.40 -13.60 7.57
C TRP A 578 -17.24 -14.45 8.54
N GLU A 579 -17.46 -15.75 8.29
CA GLU A 579 -18.24 -16.54 9.25
C GLU A 579 -17.71 -16.42 10.68
N ILE A 580 -16.40 -16.51 10.88
CA ILE A 580 -15.80 -16.37 12.23
C ILE A 580 -15.83 -14.91 12.68
N LEU A 581 -15.46 -13.98 11.82
CA LEU A 581 -15.50 -12.55 12.15
C LEU A 581 -16.93 -12.00 12.22
N GLN A 582 -17.87 -12.59 11.49
CA GLN A 582 -19.29 -12.27 11.62
C GLN A 582 -19.81 -12.64 13.01
N THR A 583 -19.47 -13.81 13.51
CA THR A 583 -19.86 -14.26 14.87
C THR A 583 -19.32 -13.30 15.94
N GLU A 584 -18.05 -12.90 15.85
CA GLU A 584 -17.46 -11.92 16.78
C GLU A 584 -18.12 -10.53 16.66
N TYR A 585 -18.47 -10.13 15.45
CA TYR A 585 -19.14 -8.86 15.23
C TYR A 585 -20.59 -8.87 15.71
N ASP A 586 -21.32 -9.96 15.50
CA ASP A 586 -22.68 -10.13 15.99
C ASP A 586 -22.72 -10.18 17.52
N GLY A 587 -21.76 -10.85 18.17
CA GLY A 587 -21.62 -10.80 19.62
C GLY A 587 -21.34 -9.40 20.16
N LYS A 588 -20.57 -8.57 19.43
CA LYS A 588 -20.38 -7.15 19.81
C LYS A 588 -21.66 -6.31 19.63
N LYS A 589 -22.46 -6.59 18.59
CA LYS A 589 -23.76 -5.93 18.42
C LYS A 589 -24.71 -6.27 19.56
N GLU A 590 -24.77 -7.54 19.93
CA GLU A 590 -25.58 -8.00 21.08
C GLU A 590 -25.13 -7.32 22.38
N TYR A 591 -23.82 -7.26 22.64
CA TYR A 591 -23.29 -6.50 23.78
C TYR A 591 -23.70 -5.02 23.73
N LEU A 592 -23.61 -4.40 22.55
CA LEU A 592 -23.97 -3.00 22.36
C LEU A 592 -25.47 -2.79 22.64
N VAL A 593 -26.35 -3.62 22.09
CA VAL A 593 -27.81 -3.50 22.31
C VAL A 593 -28.13 -3.59 23.79
N ASN A 594 -27.60 -4.59 24.49
CA ASN A 594 -27.80 -4.73 25.95
C ASN A 594 -27.30 -3.48 26.70
N TYR A 595 -26.13 -2.94 26.32
CA TYR A 595 -25.61 -1.70 26.91
C TYR A 595 -26.54 -0.49 26.68
N LEU A 596 -27.12 -0.37 25.48
CA LEU A 596 -28.05 0.71 25.13
C LEU A 596 -29.34 0.61 25.91
N GLU A 597 -29.91 -0.59 26.07
CA GLU A 597 -31.11 -0.85 26.86
C GLU A 597 -30.89 -0.53 28.35
N GLU A 598 -29.82 -1.07 28.93
CA GLU A 598 -29.47 -0.84 30.34
C GLU A 598 -29.32 0.65 30.69
N ASN A 599 -28.88 1.47 29.74
CA ASN A 599 -28.59 2.88 29.94
C ASN A 599 -29.60 3.82 29.25
N GLN A 600 -30.74 3.30 28.80
CA GLN A 600 -31.88 4.08 28.27
C GLN A 600 -31.50 5.04 27.13
N TYR A 601 -30.83 4.47 26.10
CA TYR A 601 -30.48 5.22 24.91
C TYR A 601 -31.66 5.33 23.94
N GLY A 602 -31.71 6.45 23.19
CA GLY A 602 -32.61 6.66 22.06
C GLY A 602 -31.85 7.03 20.78
N VAL A 603 -32.54 6.90 19.65
CA VAL A 603 -32.03 7.29 18.35
C VAL A 603 -32.25 8.80 18.16
N THR A 604 -31.18 9.58 18.04
CA THR A 604 -31.25 11.05 17.92
C THR A 604 -30.97 11.54 16.51
N TYR A 605 -30.33 10.72 15.67
CA TYR A 605 -30.11 10.93 14.24
C TYR A 605 -29.96 9.58 13.55
N ALA A 606 -30.49 9.46 12.34
CA ALA A 606 -30.25 8.31 11.49
C ALA A 606 -30.28 8.71 10.02
N ASP A 607 -29.38 8.12 9.25
CA ASP A 607 -29.39 8.14 7.79
C ASP A 607 -29.08 6.74 7.23
N ASP A 608 -28.76 6.66 5.94
CA ASP A 608 -28.44 5.39 5.29
C ASP A 608 -27.16 4.73 5.86
N TYR A 609 -26.24 5.49 6.44
CA TYR A 609 -24.91 5.03 6.87
C TYR A 609 -24.70 5.04 8.37
N TYR A 610 -25.30 5.98 9.08
CA TYR A 610 -25.06 6.19 10.50
C TYR A 610 -26.32 6.30 11.32
N VAL A 611 -26.17 5.90 12.55
CA VAL A 611 -27.12 6.19 13.61
C VAL A 611 -26.37 6.86 14.76
N VAL A 612 -26.86 7.99 15.27
CA VAL A 612 -26.36 8.60 16.49
C VAL A 612 -27.32 8.25 17.62
N LEU A 613 -26.75 7.68 18.68
CA LEU A 613 -27.46 7.20 19.85
C LEU A 613 -26.96 7.98 21.07
N ALA A 614 -27.89 8.42 21.91
CA ALA A 614 -27.55 9.11 23.14
C ALA A 614 -28.53 8.70 24.27
N PRO A 615 -28.12 8.80 25.55
CA PRO A 615 -29.02 8.55 26.67
C PRO A 615 -30.07 9.65 26.72
N ASP A 616 -31.31 9.34 26.45
CA ASP A 616 -32.45 10.27 26.42
C ASP A 616 -33.64 9.82 27.30
N GLY A 617 -33.46 8.70 28.00
CA GLY A 617 -34.51 8.11 28.84
C GLY A 617 -35.57 7.35 28.03
N SER A 618 -35.29 6.98 26.78
CA SER A 618 -36.22 6.24 25.94
C SER A 618 -36.46 4.83 26.49
N GLU A 619 -37.73 4.42 26.50
CA GLU A 619 -38.14 3.07 26.82
C GLU A 619 -38.47 2.22 25.57
N ASP A 620 -38.52 2.85 24.39
CA ASP A 620 -38.79 2.14 23.11
C ASP A 620 -37.50 1.84 22.35
N PHE A 621 -37.05 0.62 22.47
CA PHE A 621 -35.83 0.10 21.83
C PHE A 621 -36.07 -0.50 20.45
N SER A 622 -37.31 -0.58 19.97
CA SER A 622 -37.63 -1.19 18.68
C SER A 622 -36.92 -0.52 17.49
N GLN A 623 -36.71 0.81 17.56
CA GLN A 623 -35.94 1.53 16.54
C GLN A 623 -34.44 1.21 16.60
N ILE A 624 -33.89 1.03 17.80
CA ILE A 624 -32.46 0.68 17.98
C ILE A 624 -32.21 -0.70 17.37
N GLU A 625 -33.03 -1.69 17.70
CA GLU A 625 -32.93 -3.04 17.13
C GLU A 625 -33.06 -3.02 15.62
N TYR A 626 -34.01 -2.26 15.06
CA TYR A 626 -34.18 -2.10 13.63
C TYR A 626 -32.91 -1.56 12.96
N TYR A 627 -32.27 -0.53 13.50
CA TYR A 627 -31.07 0.05 12.92
C TYR A 627 -29.82 -0.83 13.07
N ILE A 628 -29.71 -1.60 14.15
CA ILE A 628 -28.54 -2.47 14.42
C ILE A 628 -28.65 -3.82 13.72
N TYR A 629 -29.85 -4.41 13.67
CA TYR A 629 -30.07 -5.76 13.13
C TYR A 629 -30.85 -5.78 11.80
N GLY A 630 -31.60 -4.74 11.47
CA GLY A 630 -32.53 -4.72 10.33
C GLY A 630 -31.89 -4.70 8.94
N TRP A 631 -30.60 -4.54 8.88
CA TRP A 631 -29.81 -4.56 7.65
C TRP A 631 -29.09 -5.92 7.50
N GLY A 632 -29.81 -7.00 7.29
CA GLY A 632 -29.19 -8.30 7.13
C GLY A 632 -30.15 -9.48 7.14
N MET A 633 -31.47 -9.21 7.08
CA MET A 633 -32.48 -10.26 6.89
C MET A 633 -32.94 -10.37 5.45
#